data_b7f25c15e86c4dcb5fce449b087bad4d
#
_entry.id   b7f25c15e86c4dcb5fce449b087bad4d
#
_cell.length_a   1.000
_cell.length_b   1.000
_cell.length_c   1.000
_cell.angle_alpha   90.00
_cell.angle_beta   90.00
_cell.angle_gamma   90.00
#
_symmetry.space_group_name_H-M   'P 1'
#
loop_
_entity.id
_entity.type
_entity.pdbx_description
1 polymer ?
#
loop_
_entity_poly.entity_id
_entity_poly.type
_entity_poly.pdbx_seq_one_letter_code
_entity_poly.pdbx_strand_id
1 'polypeptide(L)'
;EPIVASTSSFSEGSSVFGGSTNLVQSIETIFSVYEPEVIAVHTTCLSETIGDDLTQIVSKAAEEGKIPEGKQVIYCNTPSYVGSHITGYANQVAAMVKFFSTATLKKRNVVNLVAGWMEPSDMREIKRIASVMEARTLMFPDMTDVLDTPLTGKYEMYPKGGCTTEELKTTGDSKF
;
A
#
# COMPACT_ATOMS: atom_id res chain seq x y z
N GLU A 1 5.55 -13.72 7.38
CA GLU A 1 6.32 -13.84 6.12
C GLU A 1 6.87 -12.48 5.69
N PRO A 2 8.07 -12.44 5.09
CA PRO A 2 8.69 -11.18 4.71
C PRO A 2 7.92 -10.53 3.55
N ILE A 3 7.64 -9.25 3.70
CA ILE A 3 7.15 -8.41 2.61
C ILE A 3 8.35 -8.10 1.70
N VAL A 4 8.17 -8.20 0.39
CA VAL A 4 9.21 -7.85 -0.57
C VAL A 4 9.44 -6.35 -0.54
N ALA A 5 10.67 -5.94 -0.21
CA ALA A 5 11.12 -4.57 -0.26
C ALA A 5 12.21 -4.44 -1.33
N SER A 6 12.05 -3.48 -2.21
CA SER A 6 12.99 -3.20 -3.30
C SER A 6 13.44 -1.74 -3.24
N THR A 7 14.59 -1.46 -3.81
CA THR A 7 15.11 -0.10 -3.95
C THR A 7 15.41 0.21 -5.40
N SER A 8 15.11 1.44 -5.83
CA SER A 8 15.44 1.92 -7.17
C SER A 8 16.92 2.24 -7.36
N SER A 9 17.73 2.10 -6.34
CA SER A 9 19.18 2.36 -6.33
C SER A 9 19.58 3.74 -6.87
N PHE A 10 20.01 4.62 -5.98
CA PHE A 10 20.56 5.92 -6.35
C PHE A 10 22.08 5.81 -6.61
N SER A 11 22.49 6.12 -7.83
CA SER A 11 23.89 6.32 -8.21
C SER A 11 24.25 7.81 -8.15
N GLU A 12 25.53 8.14 -8.33
CA GLU A 12 25.99 9.54 -8.45
C GLU A 12 25.20 10.30 -9.54
N GLY A 13 24.97 9.67 -10.70
CA GLY A 13 24.18 10.24 -11.77
C GLY A 13 22.73 10.51 -11.38
N SER A 14 22.08 9.57 -10.69
CA SER A 14 20.71 9.74 -10.21
C SER A 14 20.60 10.84 -9.15
N SER A 15 21.65 11.05 -8.35
CA SER A 15 21.70 12.13 -7.36
C SER A 15 21.76 13.51 -7.98
N VAL A 16 22.23 13.62 -9.22
CA VAL A 16 22.33 14.88 -9.96
C VAL A 16 21.16 15.10 -10.91
N PHE A 17 20.71 14.05 -11.60
CA PHE A 17 19.71 14.14 -12.67
C PHE A 17 18.33 13.62 -12.27
N GLY A 18 18.14 13.20 -11.01
CA GLY A 18 16.90 12.62 -10.48
C GLY A 18 16.81 11.11 -10.65
N GLY A 19 15.89 10.51 -9.85
CA GLY A 19 15.67 9.06 -9.79
C GLY A 19 14.64 8.53 -10.78
N SER A 20 14.04 9.38 -11.63
CA SER A 20 12.91 9.06 -12.48
C SER A 20 13.14 7.80 -13.34
N THR A 21 14.24 7.75 -14.08
CA THR A 21 14.53 6.61 -14.97
C THR A 21 14.70 5.31 -14.19
N ASN A 22 15.40 5.36 -13.07
CA ASN A 22 15.63 4.18 -12.23
C ASN A 22 14.32 3.69 -11.61
N LEU A 23 13.44 4.59 -11.18
CA LEU A 23 12.16 4.22 -10.60
C LEU A 23 11.22 3.59 -11.64
N VAL A 24 11.12 4.16 -12.85
CA VAL A 24 10.34 3.58 -13.96
C VAL A 24 10.83 2.17 -14.28
N GLN A 25 12.13 1.97 -14.38
CA GLN A 25 12.71 0.66 -14.63
C GLN A 25 12.48 -0.31 -13.46
N SER A 26 12.54 0.16 -12.23
CA SER A 26 12.27 -0.65 -11.05
C SER A 26 10.82 -1.13 -11.01
N ILE A 27 9.86 -0.27 -11.35
CA ILE A 27 8.44 -0.62 -11.45
C ILE A 27 8.24 -1.76 -12.46
N GLU A 28 8.80 -1.64 -13.66
CA GLU A 28 8.74 -2.68 -14.69
C GLU A 28 9.34 -4.00 -14.19
N THR A 29 10.52 -3.92 -13.57
CA THR A 29 11.23 -5.10 -13.06
C THR A 29 10.43 -5.79 -11.95
N ILE A 30 9.85 -5.03 -11.01
CA ILE A 30 9.06 -5.58 -9.90
C ILE A 30 7.82 -6.29 -10.44
N PHE A 31 7.10 -5.70 -11.38
CA PHE A 31 5.95 -6.37 -11.99
C PHE A 31 6.35 -7.64 -12.75
N SER A 32 7.49 -7.63 -13.44
CA SER A 32 7.99 -8.79 -14.18
C SER A 32 8.45 -9.94 -13.28
N VAL A 33 9.09 -9.63 -12.15
CA VAL A 33 9.73 -10.65 -11.28
C VAL A 33 8.78 -11.16 -10.21
N TYR A 34 8.01 -10.27 -9.59
CA TYR A 34 7.19 -10.58 -8.42
C TYR A 34 5.70 -10.64 -8.72
N GLU A 35 5.25 -10.14 -9.86
CA GLU A 35 3.85 -10.12 -10.31
C GLU A 35 2.83 -9.61 -9.28
N PRO A 36 3.14 -8.55 -8.48
CA PRO A 36 2.21 -8.07 -7.46
C PRO A 36 0.94 -7.48 -8.10
N GLU A 37 -0.13 -7.36 -7.31
CA GLU A 37 -1.29 -6.55 -7.71
C GLU A 37 -1.03 -5.06 -7.53
N VAL A 38 -0.29 -4.71 -6.47
CA VAL A 38 -0.02 -3.33 -6.08
C VAL A 38 1.46 -3.18 -5.74
N ILE A 39 2.08 -2.12 -6.25
CA ILE A 39 3.38 -1.63 -5.78
C ILE A 39 3.14 -0.37 -4.96
N ALA A 40 3.69 -0.31 -3.75
CA ALA A 40 3.73 0.89 -2.93
C ALA A 40 5.11 1.56 -3.05
N VAL A 41 5.15 2.79 -3.54
CA VAL A 41 6.37 3.58 -3.68
C VAL A 41 6.48 4.57 -2.55
N HIS A 42 7.63 4.58 -1.90
CA HIS A 42 7.97 5.50 -0.81
C HIS A 42 9.18 6.33 -1.19
N THR A 43 9.11 7.62 -0.88
CA THR A 43 10.29 8.49 -1.03
C THR A 43 11.27 8.28 0.12
N THR A 44 12.53 8.60 -0.16
CA THR A 44 13.58 8.77 0.84
C THR A 44 13.91 10.25 1.03
N CYS A 45 14.69 10.59 2.05
CA CYS A 45 15.16 11.96 2.24
C CYS A 45 15.95 12.48 1.02
N LEU A 46 16.65 11.61 0.32
CA LEU A 46 17.44 11.99 -0.86
C LEU A 46 16.53 12.34 -2.04
N SER A 47 15.56 11.49 -2.39
CA SER A 47 14.61 11.77 -3.47
C SER A 47 13.78 13.04 -3.23
N GLU A 48 13.37 13.27 -1.99
CA GLU A 48 12.67 14.50 -1.59
C GLU A 48 13.55 15.75 -1.74
N THR A 49 14.83 15.65 -1.36
CA THR A 49 15.77 16.77 -1.47
C THR A 49 16.10 17.11 -2.92
N ILE A 50 16.18 16.10 -3.78
CA ILE A 50 16.40 16.28 -5.22
C ILE A 50 15.14 16.84 -5.90
N GLY A 51 13.96 16.61 -5.32
CA GLY A 51 12.68 17.07 -5.85
C GLY A 51 12.06 16.13 -6.88
N ASP A 52 12.26 14.82 -6.73
CA ASP A 52 11.60 13.82 -7.57
C ASP A 52 10.07 13.88 -7.38
N ASP A 53 9.33 14.10 -8.47
CA ASP A 53 7.87 14.12 -8.47
C ASP A 53 7.32 12.72 -8.78
N LEU A 54 6.90 12.01 -7.73
CA LEU A 54 6.32 10.66 -7.87
C LEU A 54 5.09 10.63 -8.78
N THR A 55 4.28 11.70 -8.79
CA THR A 55 3.09 11.76 -9.65
C THR A 55 3.48 11.71 -11.12
N GLN A 56 4.45 12.53 -11.51
CA GLN A 56 4.96 12.55 -12.88
C GLN A 56 5.64 11.23 -13.24
N ILE A 57 6.45 10.68 -12.34
CA ILE A 57 7.20 9.44 -12.60
C ILE A 57 6.26 8.25 -12.80
N VAL A 58 5.24 8.10 -11.94
CA VAL A 58 4.27 7.01 -12.04
C VAL A 58 3.39 7.19 -13.29
N SER A 59 2.98 8.41 -13.61
CA SER A 59 2.25 8.70 -14.85
C SER A 59 3.06 8.32 -16.09
N LYS A 60 4.34 8.68 -16.10
CA LYS A 60 5.27 8.29 -17.17
C LYS A 60 5.41 6.77 -17.29
N ALA A 61 5.53 6.05 -16.17
CA ALA A 61 5.59 4.59 -16.19
C ALA A 61 4.31 3.96 -16.78
N ALA A 62 3.15 4.55 -16.50
CA ALA A 62 1.88 4.12 -17.08
C ALA A 62 1.81 4.40 -18.60
N GLU A 63 2.20 5.59 -19.03
CA GLU A 63 2.24 5.99 -20.45
C GLU A 63 3.20 5.11 -21.28
N GLU A 64 4.33 4.71 -20.69
CA GLU A 64 5.31 3.80 -21.30
C GLU A 64 4.87 2.33 -21.26
N GLY A 65 3.70 2.02 -20.72
CA GLY A 65 3.18 0.64 -20.63
C GLY A 65 3.95 -0.25 -19.62
N LYS A 66 4.65 0.35 -18.64
CA LYS A 66 5.41 -0.37 -17.62
C LYS A 66 4.54 -0.88 -16.48
N ILE A 67 3.30 -0.42 -16.40
CA ILE A 67 2.30 -0.87 -15.43
C ILE A 67 1.31 -1.76 -16.19
N PRO A 68 1.26 -3.08 -15.92
CA PRO A 68 0.35 -3.98 -16.61
C PRO A 68 -1.11 -3.65 -16.33
N GLU A 69 -2.00 -4.02 -17.26
CA GLU A 69 -3.43 -3.83 -17.10
C GLU A 69 -3.97 -4.49 -15.82
N GLY A 70 -4.80 -3.78 -15.08
CA GLY A 70 -5.36 -4.24 -13.80
C GLY A 70 -4.42 -4.12 -12.60
N LYS A 71 -3.15 -3.78 -12.81
CA LYS A 71 -2.17 -3.56 -11.74
C LYS A 71 -2.12 -2.08 -11.34
N GLN A 72 -1.64 -1.80 -10.14
CA GLN A 72 -1.61 -0.43 -9.62
C GLN A 72 -0.27 -0.09 -8.96
N VAL A 73 0.10 1.17 -9.06
CA VAL A 73 1.21 1.76 -8.32
C VAL A 73 0.66 2.88 -7.46
N ILE A 74 0.75 2.71 -6.15
CA ILE A 74 0.41 3.76 -5.17
C ILE A 74 1.68 4.38 -4.63
N TYR A 75 1.62 5.62 -4.21
CA TYR A 75 2.81 6.32 -3.70
C TYR A 75 2.48 7.31 -2.60
N CYS A 76 3.43 7.53 -1.72
CA CYS A 76 3.38 8.60 -0.73
C CYS A 76 4.77 9.13 -0.41
N ASN A 77 4.80 10.39 -0.01
CA ASN A 77 6.02 11.03 0.45
C ASN A 77 6.29 10.64 1.91
N THR A 78 7.47 10.07 2.14
CA THR A 78 7.90 9.56 3.45
C THR A 78 9.35 9.98 3.78
N PRO A 79 9.66 11.30 3.73
CA PRO A 79 11.01 11.77 4.02
C PRO A 79 11.39 11.48 5.48
N SER A 80 12.56 10.89 5.71
CA SER A 80 13.00 10.47 7.04
C SER A 80 13.28 11.62 8.01
N TYR A 81 13.39 12.85 7.50
CA TYR A 81 13.60 14.06 8.31
C TYR A 81 12.29 14.73 8.78
N VAL A 82 11.13 14.19 8.42
CA VAL A 82 9.81 14.70 8.83
C VAL A 82 9.07 13.65 9.62
N GLY A 83 8.87 13.91 10.91
CA GLY A 83 8.11 13.03 11.79
C GLY A 83 8.84 11.73 12.16
N SER A 84 8.09 10.66 12.29
CA SER A 84 8.57 9.32 12.68
C SER A 84 7.95 8.24 11.82
N HIS A 85 8.23 6.96 12.13
CA HIS A 85 7.57 5.82 11.51
C HIS A 85 6.04 5.89 11.60
N ILE A 86 5.48 6.51 12.65
CA ILE A 86 4.02 6.72 12.79
C ILE A 86 3.52 7.65 11.68
N THR A 87 4.25 8.72 11.39
CA THR A 87 3.91 9.64 10.30
C THR A 87 3.97 8.95 8.94
N GLY A 88 5.04 8.17 8.69
CA GLY A 88 5.17 7.40 7.46
C GLY A 88 4.03 6.38 7.27
N TYR A 89 3.68 5.66 8.34
CA TYR A 89 2.54 4.75 8.33
C TYR A 89 1.21 5.47 8.02
N ALA A 90 0.95 6.59 8.68
CA ALA A 90 -0.26 7.39 8.45
C ALA A 90 -0.33 7.90 6.99
N ASN A 91 0.79 8.36 6.43
CA ASN A 91 0.86 8.78 5.04
C ASN A 91 0.55 7.63 4.07
N GLN A 92 1.07 6.44 4.34
CA GLN A 92 0.78 5.26 3.52
C GLN A 92 -0.69 4.86 3.60
N VAL A 93 -1.29 4.84 4.78
CA VAL A 93 -2.74 4.57 4.95
C VAL A 93 -3.58 5.59 4.19
N ALA A 94 -3.24 6.87 4.30
CA ALA A 94 -3.91 7.93 3.55
C ALA A 94 -3.76 7.76 2.03
N ALA A 95 -2.59 7.34 1.55
CA ALA A 95 -2.36 7.02 0.15
C ALA A 95 -3.24 5.85 -0.31
N MET A 96 -3.33 4.77 0.47
CA MET A 96 -4.22 3.64 0.16
C MET A 96 -5.67 4.10 -0.01
N VAL A 97 -6.20 4.89 0.92
CA VAL A 97 -7.55 5.44 0.81
C VAL A 97 -7.69 6.31 -0.44
N LYS A 98 -6.73 7.19 -0.68
CA LYS A 98 -6.76 8.11 -1.82
C LYS A 98 -6.79 7.38 -3.17
N PHE A 99 -6.02 6.29 -3.31
CA PHE A 99 -5.89 5.56 -4.57
C PHE A 99 -6.99 4.53 -4.80
N PHE A 100 -7.49 3.90 -3.75
CA PHE A 100 -8.47 2.81 -3.88
C PHE A 100 -9.90 3.25 -3.62
N SER A 101 -10.15 4.12 -2.64
CA SER A 101 -11.50 4.44 -2.22
C SER A 101 -12.30 5.15 -3.32
N THR A 102 -13.46 4.62 -3.63
CA THR A 102 -14.43 5.23 -4.55
C THR A 102 -15.78 5.40 -3.88
N ALA A 103 -16.47 6.49 -4.19
CA ALA A 103 -17.82 6.75 -3.70
C ALA A 103 -18.80 6.62 -4.88
N THR A 104 -19.67 5.62 -4.81
CA THR A 104 -20.69 5.36 -5.84
C THR A 104 -22.04 5.92 -5.50
N LEU A 105 -22.18 6.65 -4.38
CA LEU A 105 -23.42 7.16 -3.80
C LEU A 105 -24.37 6.09 -3.24
N LYS A 106 -24.02 4.82 -3.34
CA LYS A 106 -24.76 3.70 -2.75
C LYS A 106 -24.25 3.43 -1.34
N LYS A 107 -24.86 4.09 -0.35
CA LYS A 107 -24.44 3.87 1.05
C LYS A 107 -24.61 2.43 1.48
N ARG A 108 -23.51 1.83 1.94
CA ARG A 108 -23.45 0.47 2.50
C ARG A 108 -23.49 0.54 4.03
N ASN A 109 -24.22 -0.37 4.66
CA ASN A 109 -24.23 -0.47 6.12
C ASN A 109 -22.96 -1.20 6.61
N VAL A 110 -21.82 -0.55 6.44
CA VAL A 110 -20.48 -1.03 6.79
C VAL A 110 -19.77 0.09 7.54
N VAL A 111 -19.00 -0.28 8.54
CA VAL A 111 -18.12 0.60 9.32
C VAL A 111 -16.69 0.39 8.86
N ASN A 112 -16.00 1.45 8.48
CA ASN A 112 -14.57 1.40 8.23
C ASN A 112 -13.82 1.43 9.56
N LEU A 113 -12.94 0.46 9.78
CA LEU A 113 -12.07 0.40 10.94
C LEU A 113 -10.63 0.66 10.52
N VAL A 114 -10.09 1.79 10.94
CA VAL A 114 -8.68 2.13 10.76
C VAL A 114 -7.98 1.94 12.10
N ALA A 115 -7.50 0.73 12.33
CA ALA A 115 -7.02 0.31 13.64
C ALA A 115 -5.61 0.83 13.99
N GLY A 116 -4.89 1.40 13.02
CA GLY A 116 -3.50 1.78 13.21
C GLY A 116 -2.58 0.56 13.23
N TRP A 117 -1.40 0.72 13.80
CA TRP A 117 -0.45 -0.38 13.98
C TRP A 117 -0.78 -1.13 15.25
N MET A 118 -1.27 -2.35 15.12
CA MET A 118 -1.57 -3.24 16.23
C MET A 118 -1.34 -4.71 15.85
N GLU A 119 -1.30 -5.57 16.86
CA GLU A 119 -1.09 -7.00 16.63
C GLU A 119 -2.29 -7.64 15.91
N PRO A 120 -2.04 -8.61 15.02
CA PRO A 120 -3.13 -9.32 14.32
C PRO A 120 -4.16 -9.96 15.24
N SER A 121 -3.75 -10.45 16.42
CA SER A 121 -4.65 -11.00 17.45
C SER A 121 -5.67 -9.96 17.93
N ASP A 122 -5.22 -8.73 18.16
CA ASP A 122 -6.08 -7.63 18.60
C ASP A 122 -7.03 -7.19 17.50
N MET A 123 -6.54 -7.17 16.26
CA MET A 123 -7.38 -6.92 15.09
C MET A 123 -8.51 -7.95 14.96
N ARG A 124 -8.21 -9.25 15.18
CA ARG A 124 -9.24 -10.29 15.19
C ARG A 124 -10.26 -10.08 16.31
N GLU A 125 -9.80 -9.70 17.49
CA GLU A 125 -10.71 -9.45 18.62
C GLU A 125 -11.63 -8.25 18.35
N ILE A 126 -11.13 -7.17 17.76
CA ILE A 126 -11.96 -6.03 17.35
C ILE A 126 -13.01 -6.47 16.32
N LYS A 127 -12.62 -7.25 15.30
CA LYS A 127 -13.57 -7.80 14.33
C LYS A 127 -14.61 -8.71 15.00
N ARG A 128 -14.19 -9.55 15.96
CA ARG A 128 -15.09 -10.41 16.72
C ARG A 128 -16.10 -9.60 17.53
N ILE A 129 -15.64 -8.57 18.24
CA ILE A 129 -16.52 -7.67 19.01
C ILE A 129 -17.53 -7.00 18.07
N ALA A 130 -17.07 -6.45 16.97
CA ALA A 130 -17.94 -5.82 15.98
C ALA A 130 -19.00 -6.80 15.45
N SER A 131 -18.60 -8.04 15.17
CA SER A 131 -19.53 -9.10 14.72
C SER A 131 -20.58 -9.43 15.77
N VAL A 132 -20.22 -9.50 17.05
CA VAL A 132 -21.17 -9.71 18.16
C VAL A 132 -22.17 -8.56 18.26
N MET A 133 -21.75 -7.35 17.91
CA MET A 133 -22.61 -6.17 17.84
C MET A 133 -23.41 -6.08 16.52
N GLU A 134 -23.39 -7.13 15.71
CA GLU A 134 -24.02 -7.18 14.37
C GLU A 134 -23.56 -6.07 13.42
N ALA A 135 -22.38 -5.48 13.70
CA ALA A 135 -21.78 -4.47 12.83
C ALA A 135 -20.96 -5.14 11.72
N ARG A 136 -21.30 -4.85 10.49
CA ARG A 136 -20.48 -5.21 9.32
C ARG A 136 -19.31 -4.24 9.25
N THR A 137 -18.10 -4.76 9.26
CA THR A 137 -16.89 -3.93 9.27
C THR A 137 -15.98 -4.22 8.08
N LEU A 138 -15.24 -3.21 7.66
CA LEU A 138 -14.10 -3.30 6.79
C LEU A 138 -12.91 -2.71 7.54
N MET A 139 -11.94 -3.54 7.87
CA MET A 139 -10.72 -3.12 8.56
C MET A 139 -9.60 -2.91 7.55
N PHE A 140 -8.88 -1.80 7.65
CA PHE A 140 -7.69 -1.56 6.86
C PHE A 140 -6.73 -0.57 7.57
N PRO A 141 -5.43 -0.72 7.41
CA PRO A 141 -4.80 -1.96 6.98
C PRO A 141 -5.18 -3.13 7.88
N ASP A 142 -5.33 -4.28 7.28
CA ASP A 142 -5.63 -5.53 7.99
C ASP A 142 -4.45 -6.49 7.81
N MET A 143 -3.81 -6.86 8.89
CA MET A 143 -2.63 -7.73 8.89
C MET A 143 -2.95 -9.16 9.33
N THR A 144 -4.23 -9.45 9.61
CA THR A 144 -4.64 -10.79 10.05
C THR A 144 -4.48 -11.81 8.94
N ASP A 145 -4.00 -12.98 9.32
CA ASP A 145 -3.70 -14.11 8.42
C ASP A 145 -2.64 -13.81 7.35
N VAL A 146 -1.95 -12.67 7.46
CA VAL A 146 -0.80 -12.28 6.62
C VAL A 146 0.48 -12.34 7.44
N LEU A 147 0.55 -11.60 8.54
CA LEU A 147 1.76 -11.54 9.37
C LEU A 147 1.85 -12.69 10.39
N ASP A 148 0.75 -13.31 10.74
CA ASP A 148 0.66 -14.37 11.74
C ASP A 148 0.13 -15.70 11.17
N THR A 149 0.34 -15.93 9.89
CA THR A 149 0.01 -17.19 9.21
C THR A 149 0.82 -18.34 9.82
N PRO A 150 0.21 -19.50 10.09
CA PRO A 150 0.92 -20.66 10.55
C PRO A 150 2.06 -21.08 9.60
N LEU A 151 3.18 -21.54 10.16
CA LEU A 151 4.30 -22.06 9.38
C LEU A 151 3.87 -23.38 8.72
N THR A 152 3.59 -23.35 7.44
CA THR A 152 3.17 -24.52 6.65
C THR A 152 4.33 -25.28 6.03
N GLY A 153 5.56 -24.77 6.16
CA GLY A 153 6.74 -25.28 5.48
C GLY A 153 6.80 -24.95 3.98
N LYS A 154 5.80 -24.26 3.45
CA LYS A 154 5.79 -23.75 2.08
C LYS A 154 5.82 -22.22 2.12
N TYR A 155 6.71 -21.63 1.34
CA TYR A 155 6.72 -20.20 1.15
C TYR A 155 5.60 -19.78 0.19
N GLU A 156 4.77 -18.85 0.62
CA GLU A 156 3.80 -18.16 -0.23
C GLU A 156 4.14 -16.67 -0.20
N MET A 157 4.46 -16.11 -1.36
CA MET A 157 4.84 -14.69 -1.47
C MET A 157 3.67 -13.78 -1.12
N TYR A 158 2.46 -14.17 -1.50
CA TYR A 158 1.22 -13.43 -1.25
C TYR A 158 0.22 -14.34 -0.53
N PRO A 159 0.35 -14.51 0.81
CA PRO A 159 -0.58 -15.33 1.57
C PRO A 159 -1.98 -14.73 1.53
N LYS A 160 -2.98 -15.59 1.65
CA LYS A 160 -4.37 -15.16 1.76
C LYS A 160 -4.62 -14.61 3.15
N GLY A 161 -5.20 -13.42 3.25
CA GLY A 161 -5.53 -12.76 4.50
C GLY A 161 -5.69 -11.26 4.32
N GLY A 162 -5.92 -10.57 5.42
CA GLY A 162 -6.10 -9.12 5.40
C GLY A 162 -7.36 -8.64 4.67
N CYS A 163 -7.31 -7.46 4.11
CA CYS A 163 -8.37 -6.91 3.23
C CYS A 163 -7.90 -6.90 1.78
N THR A 164 -8.82 -7.12 0.87
CA THR A 164 -8.55 -7.11 -0.57
C THR A 164 -8.60 -5.70 -1.16
N THR A 165 -7.97 -5.50 -2.31
CA THR A 165 -8.06 -4.23 -3.06
C THR A 165 -9.51 -3.91 -3.46
N GLU A 166 -10.32 -4.92 -3.77
CA GLU A 166 -11.75 -4.74 -4.07
C GLU A 166 -12.56 -4.28 -2.85
N GLU A 167 -12.24 -4.76 -1.66
CA GLU A 167 -12.85 -4.27 -0.43
C GLU A 167 -12.48 -2.81 -0.17
N LEU A 168 -11.20 -2.44 -0.35
CA LEU A 168 -10.72 -1.07 -0.20
C LEU A 168 -11.45 -0.10 -1.13
N LYS A 169 -11.78 -0.49 -2.36
CA LYS A 169 -12.56 0.34 -3.28
C LYS A 169 -13.93 0.71 -2.71
N THR A 170 -14.48 -0.11 -1.85
CA THR A 170 -15.81 0.12 -1.26
C THR A 170 -15.83 1.03 -0.05
N THR A 171 -14.68 1.44 0.47
CA THR A 171 -14.58 2.27 1.68
C THR A 171 -15.32 3.61 1.57
N GLY A 172 -15.38 4.21 0.38
CA GLY A 172 -16.09 5.46 0.14
C GLY A 172 -17.62 5.36 0.23
N ASP A 173 -18.17 4.15 0.16
CA ASP A 173 -19.61 3.89 0.27
C ASP A 173 -20.04 3.49 1.69
N SER A 174 -19.12 3.33 2.61
CA SER A 174 -19.42 3.02 4.02
C SER A 174 -20.21 4.16 4.69
N LYS A 175 -21.03 3.81 5.68
CA LYS A 175 -21.79 4.82 6.44
C LYS A 175 -20.93 5.53 7.47
N PHE A 176 -19.93 4.84 8.00
CA PHE A 176 -19.05 5.29 9.06
C PHE A 176 -17.61 4.84 8.78
#